data_c61c37714a09ddbb7596eb49719bc797
#
_entry.id   c61c37714a09ddbb7596eb49719bc797
#
_cell.length_a   1.000
_cell.length_b   1.000
_cell.length_c   1.000
_cell.angle_alpha   90.00
_cell.angle_beta   90.00
_cell.angle_gamma   90.00
#
_symmetry.space_group_name_H-M   'P 1'
#
loop_
_entity.id
_entity.type
_entity.pdbx_description
1 polymer ?
#
loop_
_entity_poly.entity_id
_entity_poly.type
_entity_poly.pdbx_seq_one_letter_code
_entity_poly.pdbx_strand_id
1 'polypeptide(L)'
;MVCPLSKSYYLSVGMTLPMARDLATQGIRVVTIAPGLFDTPLLASLPEKVRVFLAKTVPNPSRLGYPEEYAQLAQSIIENHMLNGETIRLDGAIRMQP
;
A
#
# COMPACT_ATOMS: atom_id res chain seq x y z
N MET A 1 5.44 -2.21 -19.14
CA MET A 1 5.58 -3.58 -18.63
C MET A 1 4.57 -3.81 -17.52
N VAL A 2 3.86 -4.91 -17.58
CA VAL A 2 2.90 -5.24 -16.54
C VAL A 2 3.59 -6.15 -15.53
N CYS A 3 3.78 -5.62 -14.30
CA CYS A 3 4.32 -6.43 -13.20
C CYS A 3 3.25 -7.47 -12.80
N PRO A 4 3.64 -8.74 -12.52
CA PRO A 4 2.67 -9.73 -12.05
C PRO A 4 1.85 -9.24 -10.84
N LEU A 5 2.44 -8.42 -9.98
CA LEU A 5 1.74 -7.86 -8.83
C LEU A 5 0.64 -6.88 -9.22
N SER A 6 0.72 -6.29 -10.43
CA SER A 6 -0.28 -5.32 -10.87
C SER A 6 -1.65 -5.96 -11.05
N LYS A 7 -1.71 -7.25 -11.45
CA LYS A 7 -3.00 -7.96 -11.57
C LYS A 7 -3.66 -8.13 -10.21
N SER A 8 -2.88 -8.52 -9.19
CA SER A 8 -3.39 -8.64 -7.82
C SER A 8 -3.86 -7.28 -7.29
N TYR A 9 -3.12 -6.22 -7.61
CA TYR A 9 -3.49 -4.87 -7.21
C TYR A 9 -4.84 -4.48 -7.80
N TYR A 10 -5.02 -4.64 -9.12
CA TYR A 10 -6.28 -4.28 -9.76
C TYR A 10 -7.45 -5.10 -9.23
N LEU A 11 -7.23 -6.39 -8.97
CA LEU A 11 -8.27 -7.24 -8.41
C LEU A 11 -8.68 -6.74 -7.01
N SER A 12 -7.71 -6.45 -6.15
CA SER A 12 -7.98 -5.94 -4.81
C SER A 12 -8.72 -4.62 -4.84
N VAL A 13 -8.26 -3.69 -5.69
CA VAL A 13 -8.91 -2.38 -5.85
C VAL A 13 -10.33 -2.55 -6.38
N GLY A 14 -10.52 -3.42 -7.37
CA GLY A 14 -11.83 -3.66 -7.97
C GLY A 14 -12.82 -4.30 -7.02
N MET A 15 -12.36 -5.06 -6.03
CA MET A 15 -13.23 -5.73 -5.06
C MET A 15 -13.56 -4.86 -3.84
N THR A 16 -12.75 -3.85 -3.55
CA THR A 16 -12.88 -3.08 -2.32
C THR A 16 -14.23 -2.38 -2.20
N LEU A 17 -14.62 -1.61 -3.18
CA LEU A 17 -15.87 -0.85 -3.11
C LEU A 17 -17.10 -1.76 -3.14
N PRO A 18 -17.21 -2.76 -4.04
CA PRO A 18 -18.35 -3.67 -4.00
C PRO A 18 -18.48 -4.41 -2.67
N MET A 19 -17.37 -4.88 -2.10
CA MET A 19 -17.41 -5.56 -0.81
C MET A 19 -17.83 -4.61 0.31
N ALA A 20 -17.33 -3.38 0.27
CA ALA A 20 -17.68 -2.39 1.29
C ALA A 20 -19.19 -2.10 1.27
N ARG A 21 -19.76 -1.99 0.08
CA ARG A 21 -21.19 -1.72 -0.08
C ARG A 21 -22.05 -2.92 0.33
N ASP A 22 -21.61 -4.13 -0.01
CA ASP A 22 -22.34 -5.35 0.35
C ASP A 22 -22.34 -5.58 1.86
N LEU A 23 -21.21 -5.31 2.53
CA LEU A 23 -21.06 -5.59 3.95
C LEU A 23 -21.47 -4.40 4.84
N ALA A 24 -21.84 -3.28 4.24
CA ALA A 24 -22.22 -2.09 5.00
C ALA A 24 -23.43 -2.34 5.91
N THR A 25 -24.39 -3.14 5.45
CA THR A 25 -25.57 -3.46 6.25
C THR A 25 -25.24 -4.26 7.50
N GLN A 26 -24.08 -4.91 7.52
CA GLN A 26 -23.60 -5.69 8.66
C GLN A 26 -22.64 -4.90 9.55
N GLY A 27 -22.44 -3.62 9.26
CA GLY A 27 -21.54 -2.78 10.02
C GLY A 27 -20.07 -3.06 9.78
N ILE A 28 -19.72 -3.63 8.63
CA ILE A 28 -18.33 -3.98 8.29
C ILE A 28 -17.80 -2.98 7.29
N ARG A 29 -16.62 -2.43 7.57
CA ARG A 29 -15.90 -1.55 6.66
C ARG A 29 -14.81 -2.35 5.94
N VAL A 30 -14.55 -1.99 4.68
CA VAL A 30 -13.53 -2.62 3.86
C VAL A 30 -12.64 -1.53 3.28
N VAL A 31 -11.36 -1.56 3.61
CA VAL A 31 -10.37 -0.60 3.11
C VAL A 31 -9.14 -1.38 2.63
N THR A 32 -8.62 -0.97 1.51
CA THR A 32 -7.41 -1.58 0.94
C THR A 32 -6.24 -0.62 1.08
N ILE A 33 -5.10 -1.13 1.56
CA ILE A 33 -3.85 -0.38 1.59
C ILE A 33 -2.98 -0.89 0.47
N ALA A 34 -2.49 0.03 -0.37
CA ALA A 34 -1.55 -0.28 -1.44
C ALA A 34 -0.17 0.26 -1.05
N PRO A 35 0.67 -0.54 -0.39
CA PRO A 35 1.97 -0.06 0.06
C PRO A 35 2.98 0.02 -1.09
N GLY A 36 3.94 0.92 -0.95
CA GLY A 36 5.08 1.00 -1.83
C GLY A 36 6.26 0.18 -1.32
N LEU A 37 7.44 0.79 -1.38
CA LEU A 37 8.67 0.12 -0.96
C LEU A 37 8.92 0.39 0.52
N PHE A 38 8.88 -0.67 1.33
CA PHE A 38 9.10 -0.58 2.77
C PHE A 38 10.31 -1.39 3.18
N ASP A 39 10.98 -0.93 4.22
CA ASP A 39 12.15 -1.60 4.76
C ASP A 39 11.71 -2.80 5.60
N THR A 40 11.51 -3.92 4.92
CA THR A 40 11.07 -5.18 5.50
C THR A 40 12.21 -6.20 5.44
N PRO A 41 12.13 -7.32 6.19
CA PRO A 41 13.15 -8.37 6.08
C PRO A 41 13.36 -8.87 4.66
N LEU A 42 12.30 -8.87 3.83
CA LEU A 42 12.43 -9.28 2.43
C LEU A 42 13.35 -8.35 1.65
N LEU A 43 13.16 -7.03 1.81
CA LEU A 43 14.03 -6.05 1.14
C LEU A 43 15.40 -5.98 1.81
N ALA A 44 15.49 -6.23 3.11
CA ALA A 44 16.76 -6.22 3.82
C ALA A 44 17.71 -7.30 3.33
N SER A 45 17.19 -8.37 2.71
CA SER A 45 18.00 -9.43 2.13
C SER A 45 18.70 -9.03 0.83
N LEU A 46 18.29 -7.90 0.23
CA LEU A 46 18.89 -7.41 -1.01
C LEU A 46 20.22 -6.71 -0.75
N PRO A 47 21.15 -6.69 -1.73
CA PRO A 47 22.37 -5.92 -1.60
C PRO A 47 22.08 -4.45 -1.31
N GLU A 48 22.98 -3.81 -0.54
CA GLU A 48 22.80 -2.41 -0.15
C GLU A 48 22.65 -1.49 -1.36
N LYS A 49 23.42 -1.74 -2.43
CA LYS A 49 23.33 -0.93 -3.64
C LYS A 49 21.93 -0.95 -4.24
N VAL A 50 21.29 -2.12 -4.23
CA VAL A 50 19.93 -2.26 -4.76
C VAL A 50 18.95 -1.51 -3.87
N ARG A 51 19.09 -1.62 -2.55
CA ARG A 51 18.21 -0.91 -1.62
C ARG A 51 18.35 0.60 -1.75
N VAL A 52 19.56 1.10 -1.89
CA VAL A 52 19.82 2.53 -2.09
C VAL A 52 19.18 3.01 -3.39
N PHE A 53 19.34 2.23 -4.46
CA PHE A 53 18.74 2.56 -5.75
C PHE A 53 17.20 2.63 -5.64
N LEU A 54 16.59 1.63 -5.02
CA LEU A 54 15.13 1.60 -4.85
C LEU A 54 14.64 2.79 -4.00
N ALA A 55 15.39 3.13 -2.95
CA ALA A 55 15.02 4.26 -2.10
C ALA A 55 15.01 5.56 -2.88
N LYS A 56 15.92 5.72 -3.83
CA LYS A 56 16.00 6.94 -4.65
C LYS A 56 14.86 7.05 -5.65
N THR A 57 14.17 5.95 -5.97
CA THR A 57 13.05 6.00 -6.89
C THR A 57 11.79 6.54 -6.24
N VAL A 58 11.77 6.65 -4.92
CA VAL A 58 10.64 7.24 -4.19
C VAL A 58 10.77 8.76 -4.20
N PRO A 59 9.79 9.49 -4.76
CA PRO A 59 9.92 10.95 -4.87
C PRO A 59 10.03 11.67 -3.52
N ASN A 60 9.18 11.34 -2.55
CA ASN A 60 9.21 12.02 -1.26
C ASN A 60 8.43 11.20 -0.20
N PRO A 61 9.07 10.82 0.91
CA PRO A 61 10.49 10.95 1.21
C PRO A 61 11.33 9.99 0.36
N SER A 62 12.56 10.40 0.04
CA SER A 62 13.43 9.63 -0.85
C SER A 62 14.12 8.53 -0.06
N ARG A 63 13.35 7.62 0.47
CA ARG A 63 13.81 6.49 1.28
C ARG A 63 12.76 5.39 1.28
N LEU A 64 13.15 4.22 1.75
CA LEU A 64 12.18 3.15 2.00
C LEU A 64 11.28 3.53 3.17
N GLY A 65 10.02 3.12 3.12
CA GLY A 65 9.10 3.35 4.22
C GLY A 65 9.46 2.48 5.41
N TYR A 66 9.20 2.99 6.62
CA TYR A 66 9.37 2.20 7.82
C TYR A 66 8.13 1.37 8.10
N PRO A 67 8.27 0.13 8.60
CA PRO A 67 7.09 -0.68 8.94
C PRO A 67 6.13 0.03 9.89
N GLU A 68 6.66 0.89 10.77
CA GLU A 68 5.84 1.65 11.70
C GLU A 68 4.91 2.62 10.98
N GLU A 69 5.30 3.11 9.82
CA GLU A 69 4.46 4.02 9.03
C GLU A 69 3.26 3.29 8.44
N TYR A 70 3.45 2.03 8.01
CA TYR A 70 2.34 1.20 7.58
C TYR A 70 1.39 0.93 8.74
N ALA A 71 1.94 0.57 9.89
CA ALA A 71 1.13 0.31 11.08
C ALA A 71 0.35 1.54 11.52
N GLN A 72 0.95 2.72 11.40
CA GLN A 72 0.29 3.98 11.73
C GLN A 72 -0.93 4.22 10.84
N LEU A 73 -0.80 3.97 9.54
CA LEU A 73 -1.93 4.09 8.63
C LEU A 73 -3.03 3.08 8.97
N ALA A 74 -2.65 1.84 9.23
CA ALA A 74 -3.62 0.80 9.59
C ALA A 74 -4.40 1.19 10.85
N GLN A 75 -3.71 1.73 11.86
CA GLN A 75 -4.35 2.19 13.07
C GLN A 75 -5.31 3.34 12.79
N SER A 76 -4.92 4.29 11.96
CA SER A 76 -5.77 5.42 11.57
C SER A 76 -7.04 4.94 10.87
N ILE A 77 -6.93 3.91 10.02
CA ILE A 77 -8.09 3.34 9.33
C ILE A 77 -9.04 2.71 10.33
N ILE A 78 -8.51 1.99 11.31
CA ILE A 78 -9.35 1.34 12.34
C ILE A 78 -10.08 2.40 13.16
N GLU A 79 -9.42 3.48 13.51
CA GLU A 79 -9.97 4.53 14.37
C GLU A 79 -10.91 5.48 13.63
N ASN A 80 -10.74 5.66 12.33
CA ASN A 80 -11.55 6.59 11.55
C ASN A 80 -12.68 5.84 10.87
N HIS A 81 -13.86 5.91 11.43
CA HIS A 81 -15.02 5.14 11.00
C HIS A 81 -15.59 5.59 9.65
N MET A 82 -15.19 6.74 9.14
CA MET A 82 -15.66 7.20 7.82
C MET A 82 -14.85 6.60 6.67
N LEU A 83 -13.70 6.01 6.95
CA LEU A 83 -12.90 5.36 5.89
C LEU A 83 -13.52 4.01 5.53
N ASN A 84 -14.08 3.92 4.32
CA ASN A 84 -14.72 2.71 3.84
C ASN A 84 -14.77 2.71 2.32
N GLY A 85 -14.54 1.55 1.73
CA GLY A 85 -14.63 1.38 0.28
C GLY A 85 -13.52 2.06 -0.49
N GLU A 86 -12.43 2.41 0.16
CA GLU A 86 -11.36 3.18 -0.42
C GLU A 86 -10.07 2.39 -0.52
N THR A 87 -9.25 2.70 -1.51
CA THR A 87 -7.90 2.20 -1.63
C THR A 87 -6.94 3.34 -1.33
N ILE A 88 -6.06 3.15 -0.35
CA ILE A 88 -5.11 4.18 0.07
C ILE A 88 -3.71 3.72 -0.32
N ARG A 89 -3.04 4.50 -1.16
CA ARG A 89 -1.65 4.25 -1.52
C ARG A 89 -0.74 4.86 -0.46
N LEU A 90 0.22 4.07 -0.02
CA LEU A 90 1.20 4.51 0.98
C LEU A 90 2.59 4.23 0.39
N ASP A 91 3.02 5.09 -0.53
CA ASP A 91 4.16 4.77 -1.38
C ASP A 91 5.09 5.95 -1.69
N GLY A 92 4.87 7.11 -1.06
CA GLY A 92 5.71 8.28 -1.32
C GLY A 92 5.61 8.78 -2.75
N ALA A 93 4.49 8.52 -3.41
CA ALA A 93 4.20 8.91 -4.79
C ALA A 93 5.03 8.18 -5.85
N ILE A 94 5.57 7.01 -5.51
CA ILE A 94 6.32 6.21 -6.48
C ILE A 94 5.38 5.73 -7.59
N ARG A 95 5.89 5.73 -8.82
CA ARG A 95 5.22 5.11 -9.97
C ARG A 95 6.25 4.30 -10.73
N MET A 96 5.94 3.03 -10.97
CA MET A 96 6.86 2.15 -11.68
C MET A 96 6.91 2.54 -13.15
N GLN A 97 8.12 2.55 -13.70
CA GLN A 97 8.30 2.76 -15.13
C GLN A 97 7.79 1.55 -15.89
N PRO A 98 7.14 1.78 -17.05
CA PRO A 98 6.71 0.66 -17.88
C PRO A 98 7.89 -0.08 -18.49
#